data_08249ad059ff633c8e84f103926b669b
#
_entry.id   08249ad059ff633c8e84f103926b669b
#
_cell.length_a   1.000
_cell.length_b   1.000
_cell.length_c   1.000
_cell.angle_alpha   90.00
_cell.angle_beta   90.00
_cell.angle_gamma   90.00
#
_symmetry.space_group_name_H-M   'P 1'
#
loop_
_entity.id
_entity.type
_entity.pdbx_description
1 polymer ?
#
loop_
_entity_poly.entity_id
_entity_poly.type
_entity_poly.pdbx_seq_one_letter_code
_entity_poly.pdbx_strand_id
1 'polypeptide(L)'
;MTFSDKLIALRKKAGWSQEELAERLNVSRQSVSKWESAQSMPDIDKILQLSSLFSVTTDCLLKDTQDDPQPAAAQTPSPLPRVTLAQAEDYLTKAQANAPQMALATALCIVSPIPLLALGTVSELGLLGLNDNLAGGLGMIALVVLVAVAVVLFMQCGAAVREYEFLEKEPIETEHGVTTLVRERRAVFAPEYDRANRIGAALCILAAVPLFAAVMVGVSFLMSMSICLLLVLVACGVYAFVRVGTVQDAMDRLLEDGDFTRGHKAVKGRLTALTAAYWLVVVAIFLWYTFGPNGNGQPQYSWFIWAIAGV
;
A
#
# COMPACT_ATOMS: atom_id res chain seq x y z
N MET A 1 -39.42 -2.88 -16.81
CA MET A 1 -39.99 -4.16 -17.33
C MET A 1 -40.13 -5.13 -16.18
N THR A 2 -41.30 -5.73 -15.99
CA THR A 2 -41.49 -6.74 -14.94
C THR A 2 -40.85 -8.07 -15.35
N PHE A 3 -40.68 -8.99 -14.39
CA PHE A 3 -40.17 -10.34 -14.66
C PHE A 3 -40.97 -11.03 -15.79
N SER A 4 -42.30 -10.94 -15.76
CA SER A 4 -43.17 -11.50 -16.78
C SER A 4 -42.94 -10.96 -18.19
N ASP A 5 -42.76 -9.63 -18.30
CA ASP A 5 -42.48 -8.99 -19.58
C ASP A 5 -41.15 -9.48 -20.18
N LYS A 6 -40.12 -9.60 -19.33
CA LYS A 6 -38.81 -10.09 -19.75
C LYS A 6 -38.84 -11.54 -20.16
N LEU A 7 -39.56 -12.39 -19.42
CA LEU A 7 -39.74 -13.81 -19.76
C LEU A 7 -40.38 -13.98 -21.11
N ILE A 8 -41.46 -13.23 -21.38
CA ILE A 8 -42.13 -13.21 -22.70
C ILE A 8 -41.19 -12.77 -23.80
N ALA A 9 -40.44 -11.67 -23.58
CA ALA A 9 -39.49 -11.14 -24.56
C ALA A 9 -38.37 -12.14 -24.87
N LEU A 10 -37.76 -12.76 -23.88
CA LEU A 10 -36.72 -13.76 -24.04
C LEU A 10 -37.21 -15.02 -24.77
N ARG A 11 -38.38 -15.55 -24.37
CA ARG A 11 -38.97 -16.69 -25.05
C ARG A 11 -39.28 -16.41 -26.52
N LYS A 12 -39.91 -15.25 -26.84
CA LYS A 12 -40.20 -14.82 -28.20
C LYS A 12 -38.91 -14.62 -29.02
N LYS A 13 -37.87 -14.02 -28.41
CA LYS A 13 -36.56 -13.84 -29.06
C LYS A 13 -35.90 -15.18 -29.40
N ALA A 14 -36.08 -16.20 -28.55
CA ALA A 14 -35.61 -17.55 -28.79
C ALA A 14 -36.50 -18.34 -29.79
N GLY A 15 -37.66 -17.79 -30.22
CA GLY A 15 -38.58 -18.44 -31.13
C GLY A 15 -39.42 -19.57 -30.53
N TRP A 16 -39.47 -19.68 -29.18
CA TRP A 16 -40.12 -20.81 -28.51
C TRP A 16 -41.56 -20.51 -28.16
N SER A 17 -42.38 -21.59 -28.23
CA SER A 17 -43.71 -21.62 -27.66
C SER A 17 -43.68 -21.74 -26.15
N GLN A 18 -44.78 -21.47 -25.43
CA GLN A 18 -44.88 -21.72 -23.99
C GLN A 18 -44.71 -23.21 -23.65
N GLU A 19 -45.03 -24.09 -24.53
CA GLU A 19 -44.94 -25.54 -24.38
C GLU A 19 -43.49 -26.01 -24.50
N GLU A 20 -42.72 -25.49 -25.46
CA GLU A 20 -41.29 -25.77 -25.61
C GLU A 20 -40.46 -25.21 -24.46
N LEU A 21 -40.81 -24.02 -23.92
CA LEU A 21 -40.16 -23.49 -22.73
C LEU A 21 -40.46 -24.36 -21.49
N ALA A 22 -41.73 -24.83 -21.36
CA ALA A 22 -42.12 -25.69 -20.26
C ALA A 22 -41.38 -27.04 -20.29
N GLU A 23 -41.23 -27.63 -21.46
CA GLU A 23 -40.48 -28.88 -21.66
C GLU A 23 -38.99 -28.71 -21.28
N ARG A 24 -38.33 -27.65 -21.72
CA ARG A 24 -36.92 -27.36 -21.40
C ARG A 24 -36.66 -27.14 -19.91
N LEU A 25 -37.64 -26.57 -19.21
CA LEU A 25 -37.56 -26.34 -17.77
C LEU A 25 -38.10 -27.50 -16.93
N ASN A 26 -38.63 -28.53 -17.58
CA ASN A 26 -39.30 -29.68 -16.94
C ASN A 26 -40.42 -29.23 -15.97
N VAL A 27 -41.32 -28.39 -16.48
CA VAL A 27 -42.50 -27.86 -15.78
C VAL A 27 -43.75 -27.97 -16.65
N SER A 28 -44.91 -27.74 -16.05
CA SER A 28 -46.15 -27.73 -16.83
C SER A 28 -46.29 -26.44 -17.68
N ARG A 29 -46.92 -26.51 -18.84
CA ARG A 29 -47.27 -25.33 -19.62
C ARG A 29 -48.05 -24.26 -18.82
N GLN A 30 -48.91 -24.76 -17.88
CA GLN A 30 -49.68 -23.90 -16.99
C GLN A 30 -48.78 -23.07 -16.06
N SER A 31 -47.65 -23.61 -15.60
CA SER A 31 -46.69 -22.92 -14.78
C SER A 31 -46.09 -21.76 -15.57
N VAL A 32 -45.62 -21.98 -16.80
CA VAL A 32 -45.07 -20.95 -17.67
C VAL A 32 -46.12 -19.88 -17.97
N SER A 33 -47.35 -20.25 -18.24
CA SER A 33 -48.46 -19.32 -18.47
C SER A 33 -48.75 -18.43 -17.24
N LYS A 34 -48.70 -18.97 -16.03
CA LYS A 34 -48.86 -18.20 -14.79
C LYS A 34 -47.70 -17.23 -14.55
N TRP A 35 -46.47 -17.60 -14.89
CA TRP A 35 -45.31 -16.74 -14.77
C TRP A 35 -45.38 -15.58 -15.77
N GLU A 36 -45.75 -15.84 -17.02
CA GLU A 36 -45.94 -14.84 -18.05
C GLU A 36 -47.13 -13.89 -17.80
N SER A 37 -48.15 -14.36 -17.09
CA SER A 37 -49.30 -13.53 -16.67
C SER A 37 -49.12 -12.86 -15.33
N ALA A 38 -47.95 -12.91 -14.73
CA ALA A 38 -47.61 -12.37 -13.40
C ALA A 38 -48.50 -12.91 -12.26
N GLN A 39 -49.15 -14.08 -12.46
CA GLN A 39 -49.98 -14.70 -11.41
C GLN A 39 -49.15 -15.47 -10.38
N SER A 40 -47.96 -15.90 -10.72
CA SER A 40 -47.00 -16.55 -9.81
C SER A 40 -45.58 -16.29 -10.29
N MET A 41 -44.65 -16.42 -9.36
CA MET A 41 -43.22 -16.34 -9.65
C MET A 41 -42.60 -17.75 -9.60
N PRO A 42 -41.64 -18.10 -10.48
CA PRO A 42 -40.90 -19.35 -10.36
C PRO A 42 -40.05 -19.38 -9.09
N ASP A 43 -39.74 -20.56 -8.61
CA ASP A 43 -38.79 -20.76 -7.51
C ASP A 43 -37.36 -20.40 -7.96
N ILE A 44 -36.44 -20.27 -6.98
CA ILE A 44 -35.05 -19.86 -7.22
C ILE A 44 -34.36 -20.84 -8.19
N ASP A 45 -34.59 -22.12 -8.08
CA ASP A 45 -33.99 -23.14 -8.96
C ASP A 45 -34.42 -22.96 -10.41
N LYS A 46 -35.69 -22.61 -10.63
CA LYS A 46 -36.21 -22.32 -11.98
C LYS A 46 -35.71 -20.99 -12.54
N ILE A 47 -35.48 -19.96 -11.66
CA ILE A 47 -34.85 -18.71 -12.04
C ILE A 47 -33.41 -18.94 -12.50
N LEU A 48 -32.64 -19.77 -11.79
CA LEU A 48 -31.30 -20.19 -12.19
C LEU A 48 -31.28 -20.94 -13.52
N GLN A 49 -32.24 -21.85 -13.73
CA GLN A 49 -32.40 -22.55 -15.01
C GLN A 49 -32.77 -21.61 -16.14
N LEU A 50 -33.66 -20.64 -15.93
CA LEU A 50 -34.03 -19.62 -16.89
C LEU A 50 -32.81 -18.72 -17.25
N SER A 51 -32.03 -18.33 -16.25
CA SER A 51 -30.80 -17.57 -16.41
C SER A 51 -29.81 -18.29 -17.34
N SER A 52 -29.58 -19.59 -17.09
CA SER A 52 -28.69 -20.40 -17.92
C SER A 52 -29.27 -20.67 -19.32
N LEU A 53 -30.57 -20.94 -19.42
CA LEU A 53 -31.25 -21.26 -20.66
C LEU A 53 -31.27 -20.10 -21.65
N PHE A 54 -31.47 -18.87 -21.14
CA PHE A 54 -31.50 -17.65 -21.96
C PHE A 54 -30.16 -16.90 -21.98
N SER A 55 -29.13 -17.41 -21.29
CA SER A 55 -27.82 -16.77 -21.14
C SER A 55 -27.94 -15.30 -20.67
N VAL A 56 -28.77 -15.06 -19.67
CA VAL A 56 -28.97 -13.76 -19.01
C VAL A 56 -28.69 -13.89 -17.52
N THR A 57 -28.27 -12.81 -16.86
CA THR A 57 -28.05 -12.84 -15.41
C THR A 57 -29.36 -12.94 -14.63
N THR A 58 -29.34 -13.57 -13.46
CA THR A 58 -30.49 -13.60 -12.55
C THR A 58 -30.94 -12.21 -12.13
N ASP A 59 -29.99 -11.27 -11.98
CA ASP A 59 -30.25 -9.85 -11.74
C ASP A 59 -31.04 -9.18 -12.85
N CYS A 60 -30.74 -9.52 -14.11
CA CYS A 60 -31.47 -9.05 -15.27
C CYS A 60 -32.93 -9.55 -15.26
N LEU A 61 -33.16 -10.76 -14.81
CA LEU A 61 -34.51 -11.32 -14.70
C LEU A 61 -35.33 -10.70 -13.55
N LEU A 62 -34.69 -10.40 -12.41
CA LEU A 62 -35.38 -10.04 -11.16
C LEU A 62 -35.51 -8.52 -10.94
N LYS A 63 -34.59 -7.68 -11.44
CA LYS A 63 -34.63 -6.22 -11.22
C LYS A 63 -35.52 -5.54 -12.26
N ASP A 64 -36.44 -4.70 -11.82
CA ASP A 64 -37.39 -3.95 -12.67
C ASP A 64 -36.78 -2.74 -13.40
N THR A 65 -35.44 -2.67 -13.55
CA THR A 65 -34.75 -1.61 -14.29
C THR A 65 -34.99 -1.72 -15.81
N GLN A 66 -35.07 -0.58 -16.48
CA GLN A 66 -35.42 -0.45 -17.91
C GLN A 66 -34.33 -0.90 -18.90
N ASP A 67 -33.39 -1.73 -18.48
CA ASP A 67 -32.33 -2.19 -19.37
C ASP A 67 -32.79 -3.41 -20.16
N ASP A 68 -32.61 -3.33 -21.48
CA ASP A 68 -32.76 -4.46 -22.39
C ASP A 68 -32.03 -5.69 -21.86
N PRO A 69 -32.59 -6.91 -22.03
CA PRO A 69 -31.93 -8.14 -21.66
C PRO A 69 -30.61 -8.26 -22.41
N GLN A 70 -29.55 -7.71 -21.83
CA GLN A 70 -28.20 -8.00 -22.32
C GLN A 70 -27.95 -9.49 -22.14
N PRO A 71 -27.46 -10.18 -23.20
CA PRO A 71 -27.01 -11.56 -23.04
C PRO A 71 -26.04 -11.57 -21.87
N ALA A 72 -26.17 -12.58 -20.99
CA ALA A 72 -25.13 -12.86 -20.02
C ALA A 72 -23.84 -12.95 -20.85
N ALA A 73 -23.10 -11.87 -20.89
CA ALA A 73 -21.74 -11.97 -21.36
C ALA A 73 -21.17 -13.11 -20.53
N ALA A 74 -20.80 -14.19 -21.22
CA ALA A 74 -19.90 -15.19 -20.66
C ALA A 74 -18.93 -14.36 -19.83
N GLN A 75 -18.87 -14.58 -18.52
CA GLN A 75 -18.14 -13.75 -17.56
C GLN A 75 -16.96 -13.15 -18.30
N THR A 76 -17.14 -11.92 -18.83
CA THR A 76 -16.00 -11.18 -19.37
C THR A 76 -15.05 -11.23 -18.22
N PRO A 77 -13.84 -11.80 -18.38
CA PRO A 77 -12.89 -11.84 -17.27
C PRO A 77 -12.90 -10.41 -16.75
N SER A 78 -13.31 -10.24 -15.50
CA SER A 78 -13.31 -8.93 -14.85
C SER A 78 -11.97 -8.33 -15.25
N PRO A 79 -11.90 -7.10 -15.81
CA PRO A 79 -10.62 -6.51 -16.19
C PRO A 79 -9.69 -6.37 -14.97
N LEU A 80 -10.19 -6.71 -13.81
CA LEU A 80 -9.47 -6.68 -12.55
C LEU A 80 -8.65 -7.96 -12.35
N PRO A 81 -7.36 -7.83 -12.04
CA PRO A 81 -6.52 -8.98 -11.75
C PRO A 81 -7.08 -9.78 -10.56
N ARG A 82 -7.25 -11.08 -10.75
CA ARG A 82 -7.78 -11.97 -9.72
C ARG A 82 -6.63 -12.60 -8.94
N VAL A 83 -6.66 -12.46 -7.62
CA VAL A 83 -5.67 -13.05 -6.71
C VAL A 83 -6.18 -14.37 -6.17
N THR A 84 -5.46 -15.46 -6.46
CA THR A 84 -5.75 -16.79 -5.94
C THR A 84 -5.22 -16.96 -4.51
N LEU A 85 -5.73 -17.99 -3.80
CA LEU A 85 -5.28 -18.30 -2.44
C LEU A 85 -3.76 -18.57 -2.40
N ALA A 86 -3.25 -19.36 -3.35
CA ALA A 86 -1.81 -19.67 -3.42
C ALA A 86 -0.94 -18.43 -3.66
N GLN A 87 -1.38 -17.50 -4.52
CA GLN A 87 -0.67 -16.23 -4.75
C GLN A 87 -0.68 -15.34 -3.50
N ALA A 88 -1.79 -15.29 -2.77
CA ALA A 88 -1.87 -14.53 -1.53
C ALA A 88 -0.93 -15.08 -0.45
N GLU A 89 -0.84 -16.41 -0.30
CA GLU A 89 0.08 -17.07 0.63
C GLU A 89 1.55 -16.84 0.26
N ASP A 90 1.90 -16.98 -1.01
CA ASP A 90 3.27 -16.72 -1.49
C ASP A 90 3.66 -15.25 -1.27
N TYR A 91 2.77 -14.32 -1.61
CA TYR A 91 3.00 -12.89 -1.37
C TYR A 91 3.24 -12.57 0.11
N LEU A 92 2.38 -13.06 1.01
CA LEU A 92 2.55 -12.84 2.45
C LEU A 92 3.85 -13.45 2.99
N THR A 93 4.22 -14.63 2.50
CA THR A 93 5.48 -15.31 2.89
C THR A 93 6.69 -14.50 2.41
N LYS A 94 6.70 -14.03 1.16
CA LYS A 94 7.75 -13.15 0.63
C LYS A 94 7.83 -11.82 1.38
N ALA A 95 6.69 -11.20 1.69
CA ALA A 95 6.64 -9.97 2.46
C ALA A 95 7.21 -10.15 3.88
N GLN A 96 6.85 -11.25 4.55
CA GLN A 96 7.38 -11.58 5.88
C GLN A 96 8.89 -11.86 5.86
N ALA A 97 9.39 -12.56 4.84
CA ALA A 97 10.83 -12.82 4.68
C ALA A 97 11.62 -11.53 4.37
N ASN A 98 11.04 -10.60 3.61
CA ASN A 98 11.67 -9.33 3.24
C ASN A 98 11.61 -8.26 4.34
N ALA A 99 10.65 -8.34 5.25
CA ALA A 99 10.44 -7.33 6.29
C ALA A 99 11.71 -7.00 7.12
N PRO A 100 12.51 -7.98 7.61
CA PRO A 100 13.72 -7.68 8.35
C PRO A 100 14.81 -7.02 7.48
N GLN A 101 14.89 -7.34 6.18
CA GLN A 101 15.86 -6.72 5.26
C GLN A 101 15.48 -5.28 4.96
N MET A 102 14.21 -5.00 4.73
CA MET A 102 13.67 -3.66 4.54
C MET A 102 13.94 -2.79 5.78
N ALA A 103 13.67 -3.33 6.97
CA ALA A 103 13.94 -2.65 8.24
C ALA A 103 15.44 -2.38 8.44
N LEU A 104 16.31 -3.34 8.10
CA LEU A 104 17.76 -3.17 8.18
C LEU A 104 18.25 -2.09 7.22
N ALA A 105 17.77 -2.08 5.97
CA ALA A 105 18.13 -1.05 5.00
C ALA A 105 17.77 0.36 5.49
N THR A 106 16.57 0.52 6.06
CA THR A 106 16.13 1.78 6.66
C THR A 106 17.01 2.19 7.85
N ALA A 107 17.32 1.25 8.75
CA ALA A 107 18.20 1.50 9.88
C ALA A 107 19.62 1.89 9.46
N LEU A 108 20.18 1.26 8.41
CA LEU A 108 21.48 1.62 7.84
C LEU A 108 21.52 3.05 7.31
N CYS A 109 20.44 3.52 6.67
CA CYS A 109 20.35 4.92 6.24
C CYS A 109 20.40 5.89 7.43
N ILE A 110 19.72 5.55 8.55
CA ILE A 110 19.71 6.41 9.75
C ILE A 110 21.07 6.42 10.45
N VAL A 111 21.76 5.29 10.49
CA VAL A 111 23.07 5.14 11.15
C VAL A 111 24.22 5.66 10.26
N SER A 112 24.00 5.84 8.95
CA SER A 112 25.06 6.23 8.00
C SER A 112 25.84 7.51 8.34
N PRO A 113 25.30 8.55 9.03
CA PRO A 113 26.09 9.72 9.41
C PRO A 113 27.00 9.50 10.65
N ILE A 114 26.80 8.43 11.42
CA ILE A 114 27.56 8.18 12.66
C ILE A 114 29.07 8.14 12.44
N PRO A 115 29.62 7.43 11.44
CA PRO A 115 31.05 7.39 11.20
C PRO A 115 31.65 8.80 10.96
N LEU A 116 30.92 9.65 10.22
CA LEU A 116 31.34 11.02 9.95
C LEU A 116 31.41 11.86 11.23
N LEU A 117 30.37 11.79 12.05
CA LEU A 117 30.29 12.50 13.33
C LEU A 117 31.34 11.99 14.33
N ALA A 118 31.49 10.68 14.44
CA ALA A 118 32.43 10.06 15.36
C ALA A 118 33.90 10.38 14.99
N LEU A 119 34.28 10.27 13.71
CA LEU A 119 35.63 10.59 13.24
C LEU A 119 35.93 12.07 13.35
N GLY A 120 34.96 12.95 13.07
CA GLY A 120 35.12 14.40 13.28
C GLY A 120 35.42 14.73 14.75
N THR A 121 34.66 14.15 15.69
CA THR A 121 34.87 14.36 17.12
C THR A 121 36.21 13.80 17.60
N VAL A 122 36.64 12.65 17.09
CA VAL A 122 37.94 12.04 17.41
C VAL A 122 39.10 12.89 16.89
N SER A 123 38.94 13.52 15.72
CA SER A 123 39.93 14.46 15.15
C SER A 123 40.08 15.74 15.99
N GLU A 124 38.94 16.32 16.41
CA GLU A 124 38.96 17.51 17.31
C GLU A 124 39.69 17.25 18.63
N LEU A 125 39.60 16.02 19.16
CA LEU A 125 40.28 15.60 20.40
C LEU A 125 41.76 15.26 20.17
N GLY A 126 42.24 15.15 18.96
CA GLY A 126 43.61 14.75 18.63
C GLY A 126 43.96 13.30 19.00
N LEU A 127 42.97 12.46 19.32
CA LEU A 127 43.17 11.09 19.87
C LEU A 127 43.87 10.12 18.92
N LEU A 128 43.70 10.27 17.59
CA LEU A 128 44.28 9.39 16.56
C LEU A 128 45.31 10.07 15.68
N GLY A 129 45.68 11.33 15.96
CA GLY A 129 46.62 12.09 15.12
C GLY A 129 46.12 12.32 13.67
N LEU A 130 44.81 12.15 13.44
CA LEU A 130 44.18 12.34 12.15
C LEU A 130 43.98 13.84 11.90
N ASN A 131 44.33 14.26 10.67
CA ASN A 131 43.95 15.60 10.23
C ASN A 131 42.44 15.67 9.98
N ASP A 132 41.81 16.83 10.22
CA ASP A 132 40.37 17.04 10.01
C ASP A 132 39.92 16.66 8.60
N ASN A 133 40.72 16.92 7.59
CA ASN A 133 40.42 16.50 6.20
C ASN A 133 40.40 14.99 6.00
N LEU A 134 41.29 14.23 6.68
CA LEU A 134 41.31 12.78 6.62
C LEU A 134 40.13 12.19 7.37
N ALA A 135 39.84 12.70 8.56
CA ALA A 135 38.68 12.25 9.37
C ALA A 135 37.37 12.49 8.63
N GLY A 136 37.20 13.70 8.08
CA GLY A 136 36.03 14.05 7.25
C GLY A 136 35.92 13.20 5.98
N GLY A 137 37.03 12.99 5.26
CA GLY A 137 37.08 12.17 4.05
C GLY A 137 36.70 10.71 4.31
N LEU A 138 37.28 10.07 5.34
CA LEU A 138 36.96 8.70 5.73
C LEU A 138 35.53 8.56 6.21
N GLY A 139 35.03 9.51 6.99
CA GLY A 139 33.65 9.57 7.46
C GLY A 139 32.66 9.67 6.30
N MET A 140 32.95 10.50 5.31
CA MET A 140 32.13 10.65 4.09
C MET A 140 32.13 9.39 3.25
N ILE A 141 33.28 8.73 3.07
CA ILE A 141 33.36 7.47 2.36
C ILE A 141 32.51 6.40 3.07
N ALA A 142 32.62 6.28 4.40
CA ALA A 142 31.83 5.33 5.19
C ALA A 142 30.33 5.61 5.05
N LEU A 143 29.90 6.87 5.10
CA LEU A 143 28.51 7.27 4.90
C LEU A 143 28.01 6.82 3.53
N VAL A 144 28.73 7.14 2.45
CA VAL A 144 28.34 6.75 1.07
C VAL A 144 28.27 5.25 0.91
N VAL A 145 29.21 4.49 1.47
CA VAL A 145 29.21 3.03 1.41
C VAL A 145 28.00 2.45 2.14
N LEU A 146 27.68 2.94 3.35
CA LEU A 146 26.50 2.47 4.10
C LEU A 146 25.19 2.76 3.36
N VAL A 147 25.06 3.96 2.78
CA VAL A 147 23.89 4.30 1.95
C VAL A 147 23.83 3.43 0.71
N ALA A 148 24.95 3.18 0.03
CA ALA A 148 24.98 2.28 -1.13
C ALA A 148 24.51 0.87 -0.78
N VAL A 149 24.97 0.31 0.34
CA VAL A 149 24.50 -1.00 0.83
C VAL A 149 23.00 -0.97 1.12
N ALA A 150 22.50 0.07 1.78
CA ALA A 150 21.07 0.21 2.06
C ALA A 150 20.24 0.25 0.78
N VAL A 151 20.67 1.01 -0.24
CA VAL A 151 19.99 1.08 -1.54
C VAL A 151 19.94 -0.28 -2.23
N VAL A 152 21.04 -1.04 -2.21
CA VAL A 152 21.08 -2.41 -2.79
C VAL A 152 20.08 -3.31 -2.07
N LEU A 153 19.99 -3.24 -0.74
CA LEU A 153 19.00 -4.02 0.02
C LEU A 153 17.57 -3.63 -0.35
N PHE A 154 17.26 -2.33 -0.49
CA PHE A 154 15.94 -1.89 -0.96
C PHE A 154 15.61 -2.41 -2.34
N MET A 155 16.56 -2.38 -3.27
CA MET A 155 16.36 -2.92 -4.62
C MET A 155 16.10 -4.43 -4.60
N GLN A 156 16.80 -5.18 -3.76
CA GLN A 156 16.59 -6.64 -3.60
C GLN A 156 15.19 -6.92 -3.03
N CYS A 157 14.79 -6.21 -1.98
CA CYS A 157 13.43 -6.35 -1.40
C CYS A 157 12.35 -5.99 -2.42
N GLY A 158 12.53 -4.92 -3.20
CA GLY A 158 11.60 -4.53 -4.25
C GLY A 158 11.51 -5.57 -5.38
N ALA A 159 12.65 -6.16 -5.79
CA ALA A 159 12.69 -7.20 -6.81
C ALA A 159 11.93 -8.46 -6.38
N ALA A 160 12.01 -8.86 -5.11
CA ALA A 160 11.38 -10.07 -4.58
C ALA A 160 9.83 -10.02 -4.60
N VAL A 161 9.23 -8.81 -4.54
CA VAL A 161 7.77 -8.61 -4.57
C VAL A 161 7.28 -7.94 -5.85
N ARG A 162 8.15 -7.74 -6.83
CA ARG A 162 7.83 -7.03 -8.08
C ARG A 162 6.68 -7.68 -8.88
N GLU A 163 6.58 -8.99 -8.82
CA GLU A 163 5.50 -9.76 -9.45
C GLU A 163 4.12 -9.32 -8.93
N TYR A 164 4.05 -8.83 -7.69
CA TYR A 164 2.83 -8.41 -7.00
C TYR A 164 2.62 -6.88 -7.00
N GLU A 165 3.35 -6.13 -7.83
CA GLU A 165 3.24 -4.66 -7.90
C GLU A 165 1.83 -4.19 -8.27
N PHE A 166 1.07 -5.01 -8.99
CA PHE A 166 -0.32 -4.73 -9.35
C PHE A 166 -1.24 -4.60 -8.12
N LEU A 167 -0.92 -5.28 -7.00
CA LEU A 167 -1.69 -5.18 -5.74
C LEU A 167 -1.70 -3.75 -5.18
N GLU A 168 -0.67 -2.96 -5.48
CA GLU A 168 -0.58 -1.57 -5.04
C GLU A 168 -1.25 -0.59 -6.01
N LYS A 169 -1.21 -0.89 -7.32
CA LYS A 169 -1.61 0.06 -8.37
C LYS A 169 -3.04 -0.12 -8.83
N GLU A 170 -3.51 -1.36 -8.86
CA GLU A 170 -4.80 -1.70 -9.47
C GLU A 170 -5.78 -2.24 -8.43
N PRO A 171 -7.08 -1.98 -8.59
CA PRO A 171 -8.08 -2.69 -7.81
C PRO A 171 -8.06 -4.18 -8.16
N ILE A 172 -8.27 -5.03 -7.17
CA ILE A 172 -8.15 -6.49 -7.30
C ILE A 172 -9.49 -7.19 -7.00
N GLU A 173 -9.65 -8.39 -7.55
CA GLU A 173 -10.65 -9.36 -7.10
C GLU A 173 -9.95 -10.50 -6.36
N THR A 174 -10.36 -10.77 -5.13
CA THR A 174 -9.83 -11.87 -4.33
C THR A 174 -10.68 -13.12 -4.47
N GLU A 175 -10.05 -14.28 -4.61
CA GLU A 175 -10.73 -15.57 -4.58
C GLU A 175 -11.39 -15.83 -3.23
N HIS A 176 -12.44 -16.69 -3.25
CA HIS A 176 -13.15 -17.07 -2.02
C HIS A 176 -12.17 -17.70 -1.03
N GLY A 177 -12.13 -17.18 0.22
CA GLY A 177 -11.20 -17.65 1.26
C GLY A 177 -9.96 -16.77 1.48
N VAL A 178 -9.47 -15.99 0.49
CA VAL A 178 -8.30 -15.10 0.66
C VAL A 178 -8.55 -14.08 1.78
N THR A 179 -9.70 -13.42 1.77
CA THR A 179 -10.04 -12.42 2.80
C THR A 179 -10.12 -13.03 4.20
N THR A 180 -10.63 -14.26 4.31
CA THR A 180 -10.71 -14.98 5.59
C THR A 180 -9.32 -15.35 6.09
N LEU A 181 -8.47 -15.91 5.23
CA LEU A 181 -7.08 -16.25 5.55
C LEU A 181 -6.29 -15.03 6.03
N VAL A 182 -6.39 -13.91 5.30
CA VAL A 182 -5.63 -12.69 5.63
C VAL A 182 -6.12 -12.10 6.95
N ARG A 183 -7.44 -12.08 7.21
CA ARG A 183 -7.99 -11.62 8.49
C ARG A 183 -7.56 -12.47 9.67
N GLU A 184 -7.52 -13.79 9.52
CA GLU A 184 -7.03 -14.70 10.56
C GLU A 184 -5.54 -14.45 10.85
N ARG A 185 -4.70 -14.35 9.81
CA ARG A 185 -3.27 -14.02 9.98
C ARG A 185 -3.07 -12.66 10.64
N ARG A 186 -3.87 -11.66 10.24
CA ARG A 186 -3.84 -10.32 10.84
C ARG A 186 -4.18 -10.35 12.33
N ALA A 187 -5.20 -11.13 12.72
CA ALA A 187 -5.59 -11.27 14.13
C ALA A 187 -4.48 -11.91 14.97
N VAL A 188 -3.78 -12.92 14.43
CA VAL A 188 -2.65 -13.56 15.10
C VAL A 188 -1.43 -12.61 15.19
N PHE A 189 -1.20 -11.78 14.17
CA PHE A 189 -0.07 -10.86 14.09
C PHE A 189 -0.28 -9.57 14.90
N ALA A 190 -1.52 -9.16 15.15
CA ALA A 190 -1.86 -7.89 15.82
C ALA A 190 -1.12 -7.66 17.16
N PRO A 191 -0.99 -8.63 18.09
CA PRO A 191 -0.28 -8.40 19.32
C PRO A 191 1.24 -8.18 19.13
N GLU A 192 1.87 -8.78 18.12
CA GLU A 192 3.28 -8.52 17.76
C GLU A 192 3.43 -7.11 17.19
N TYR A 193 2.53 -6.71 16.29
CA TYR A 193 2.46 -5.38 15.71
C TYR A 193 2.34 -4.29 16.78
N ASP A 194 1.38 -4.42 17.71
CA ASP A 194 1.15 -3.46 18.77
C ASP A 194 2.35 -3.37 19.75
N ARG A 195 2.97 -4.51 20.06
CA ARG A 195 4.15 -4.55 20.93
C ARG A 195 5.35 -3.85 20.28
N ALA A 196 5.61 -4.14 19.01
CA ALA A 196 6.72 -3.53 18.28
C ALA A 196 6.53 -2.01 18.14
N ASN A 197 5.31 -1.56 17.84
CA ASN A 197 4.98 -0.14 17.76
C ASN A 197 5.16 0.58 19.10
N ARG A 198 4.72 0.00 20.22
CA ARG A 198 4.95 0.60 21.55
C ARG A 198 6.42 0.71 21.89
N ILE A 199 7.21 -0.35 21.63
CA ILE A 199 8.66 -0.34 21.89
C ILE A 199 9.36 0.65 20.98
N GLY A 200 9.04 0.67 19.68
CA GLY A 200 9.61 1.60 18.72
C GLY A 200 9.33 3.06 19.08
N ALA A 201 8.08 3.38 19.45
CA ALA A 201 7.70 4.72 19.88
C ALA A 201 8.45 5.15 21.15
N ALA A 202 8.52 4.27 22.16
CA ALA A 202 9.25 4.55 23.39
C ALA A 202 10.74 4.80 23.13
N LEU A 203 11.39 3.99 22.26
CA LEU A 203 12.78 4.17 21.88
C LEU A 203 13.01 5.50 21.15
N CYS A 204 12.17 5.87 20.20
CA CYS A 204 12.30 7.13 19.47
C CYS A 204 12.12 8.35 20.38
N ILE A 205 11.19 8.31 21.33
CA ILE A 205 10.98 9.40 22.30
C ILE A 205 12.14 9.49 23.28
N LEU A 206 12.56 8.37 23.88
CA LEU A 206 13.63 8.32 24.87
C LEU A 206 15.00 8.59 24.25
N ALA A 207 15.15 8.44 22.93
CA ALA A 207 16.40 8.76 22.22
C ALA A 207 16.85 10.22 22.40
N ALA A 208 15.93 11.14 22.65
CA ALA A 208 16.26 12.55 22.87
C ALA A 208 16.84 12.83 24.27
N VAL A 209 16.61 11.96 25.25
CA VAL A 209 17.04 12.19 26.65
C VAL A 209 18.56 12.34 26.80
N PRO A 210 19.42 11.50 26.21
CA PRO A 210 20.87 11.66 26.29
C PRO A 210 21.35 12.98 25.69
N LEU A 211 20.70 13.47 24.62
CA LEU A 211 21.03 14.73 23.99
C LEU A 211 20.76 15.93 24.93
N PHE A 212 19.59 15.97 25.57
CA PHE A 212 19.27 17.01 26.55
C PHE A 212 20.21 16.97 27.76
N ALA A 213 20.55 15.77 28.24
CA ALA A 213 21.52 15.62 29.33
C ALA A 213 22.91 16.15 28.92
N ALA A 214 23.38 15.88 27.71
CA ALA A 214 24.65 16.37 27.19
C ALA A 214 24.66 17.90 27.05
N VAL A 215 23.55 18.51 26.62
CA VAL A 215 23.40 19.98 26.54
C VAL A 215 23.52 20.61 27.94
N MET A 216 22.93 19.99 28.96
CA MET A 216 23.03 20.51 30.34
C MET A 216 24.47 20.49 30.88
N VAL A 217 25.29 19.49 30.48
CA VAL A 217 26.69 19.39 30.87
C VAL A 217 27.58 20.36 30.09
N GLY A 218 27.21 20.72 28.86
CA GLY A 218 27.91 21.74 28.05
C GLY A 218 29.23 21.27 27.45
N VAL A 219 29.53 19.97 27.41
CA VAL A 219 30.78 19.41 26.85
C VAL A 219 30.54 18.97 25.39
N SER A 220 31.28 19.53 24.44
CA SER A 220 31.13 19.28 23.00
C SER A 220 31.25 17.80 22.64
N PHE A 221 32.19 17.09 23.24
CA PHE A 221 32.35 15.64 23.05
C PHE A 221 31.11 14.85 23.44
N LEU A 222 30.51 15.16 24.60
CA LEU A 222 29.29 14.49 25.06
C LEU A 222 28.10 14.79 24.16
N MET A 223 28.04 16.01 23.60
CA MET A 223 27.01 16.38 22.61
C MET A 223 27.12 15.51 21.35
N SER A 224 28.31 15.39 20.76
CA SER A 224 28.53 14.57 19.56
C SER A 224 28.24 13.09 19.81
N MET A 225 28.69 12.56 20.94
CA MET A 225 28.41 11.16 21.33
C MET A 225 26.91 10.92 21.58
N SER A 226 26.21 11.88 22.17
CA SER A 226 24.78 11.77 22.41
C SER A 226 23.96 11.83 21.11
N ILE A 227 24.44 12.58 20.09
CA ILE A 227 23.83 12.55 18.73
C ILE A 227 24.03 11.16 18.11
N CYS A 228 25.21 10.56 18.20
CA CYS A 228 25.44 9.20 17.71
C CYS A 228 24.52 8.19 18.41
N LEU A 229 24.38 8.28 19.73
CA LEU A 229 23.50 7.41 20.51
C LEU A 229 22.02 7.62 20.12
N LEU A 230 21.61 8.87 19.94
CA LEU A 230 20.26 9.22 19.46
C LEU A 230 19.98 8.52 18.13
N LEU A 231 20.89 8.63 17.16
CA LEU A 231 20.71 7.99 15.83
C LEU A 231 20.61 6.46 15.95
N VAL A 232 21.37 5.82 16.82
CA VAL A 232 21.29 4.38 17.06
C VAL A 232 19.94 4.00 17.67
N LEU A 233 19.48 4.71 18.71
CA LEU A 233 18.20 4.44 19.35
C LEU A 233 17.01 4.65 18.39
N VAL A 234 17.04 5.73 17.59
CA VAL A 234 16.06 5.98 16.55
C VAL A 234 16.10 4.89 15.50
N ALA A 235 17.28 4.44 15.06
CA ALA A 235 17.41 3.36 14.08
C ALA A 235 16.79 2.05 14.61
N CYS A 236 17.00 1.72 15.89
CA CYS A 236 16.37 0.57 16.52
C CYS A 236 14.83 0.70 16.58
N GLY A 237 14.33 1.88 16.93
CA GLY A 237 12.89 2.15 16.93
C GLY A 237 12.27 2.04 15.54
N VAL A 238 12.89 2.66 14.54
CA VAL A 238 12.44 2.60 13.14
C VAL A 238 12.56 1.19 12.56
N TYR A 239 13.61 0.43 12.93
CA TYR A 239 13.71 -0.98 12.55
C TYR A 239 12.49 -1.78 13.02
N ALA A 240 12.07 -1.58 14.28
CA ALA A 240 10.89 -2.24 14.82
C ALA A 240 9.62 -1.85 14.05
N PHE A 241 9.41 -0.56 13.76
CA PHE A 241 8.26 -0.08 12.98
C PHE A 241 8.23 -0.65 11.56
N VAL A 242 9.34 -0.54 10.83
CA VAL A 242 9.39 -0.95 9.43
C VAL A 242 9.21 -2.45 9.29
N ARG A 243 9.80 -3.25 10.21
CA ARG A 243 9.66 -4.70 10.19
C ARG A 243 8.20 -5.14 10.29
N VAL A 244 7.45 -4.61 11.24
CA VAL A 244 6.04 -4.99 11.42
C VAL A 244 5.12 -4.27 10.45
N GLY A 245 5.43 -3.03 10.07
CA GLY A 245 4.69 -2.24 9.10
C GLY A 245 4.68 -2.91 7.72
N THR A 246 5.82 -3.41 7.23
CA THR A 246 5.91 -4.10 5.94
C THR A 246 4.98 -5.31 5.86
N VAL A 247 4.85 -6.09 6.95
CA VAL A 247 3.95 -7.25 7.01
C VAL A 247 2.49 -6.79 7.07
N GLN A 248 2.19 -5.75 7.87
CA GLN A 248 0.86 -5.17 7.96
C GLN A 248 0.41 -4.59 6.62
N ASP A 249 1.25 -3.81 5.95
CA ASP A 249 0.97 -3.23 4.63
C ASP A 249 0.69 -4.32 3.57
N ALA A 250 1.39 -5.45 3.65
CA ALA A 250 1.12 -6.57 2.75
C ALA A 250 -0.28 -7.17 2.95
N MET A 251 -0.74 -7.27 4.20
CA MET A 251 -2.10 -7.71 4.52
C MET A 251 -3.15 -6.67 4.08
N ASP A 252 -2.88 -5.38 4.31
CA ASP A 252 -3.77 -4.29 3.95
C ASP A 252 -3.93 -4.15 2.42
N ARG A 253 -2.87 -4.42 1.64
CA ARG A 253 -2.94 -4.48 0.16
C ARG A 253 -3.88 -5.58 -0.34
N LEU A 254 -3.85 -6.77 0.28
CA LEU A 254 -4.73 -7.88 -0.10
C LEU A 254 -6.18 -7.66 0.34
N LEU A 255 -6.41 -6.96 1.45
CA LEU A 255 -7.74 -6.61 1.95
C LEU A 255 -8.31 -5.33 1.30
N GLU A 256 -7.50 -4.60 0.53
CA GLU A 256 -7.82 -3.24 0.05
C GLU A 256 -8.25 -2.30 1.19
N ASP A 257 -7.61 -2.41 2.36
CA ASP A 257 -7.85 -1.61 3.55
C ASP A 257 -6.90 -0.40 3.63
N GLY A 258 -7.24 0.60 4.46
CA GLY A 258 -6.40 1.76 4.74
C GLY A 258 -6.05 2.57 3.49
N ASP A 259 -4.74 2.77 3.24
CA ASP A 259 -4.22 3.54 2.10
C ASP A 259 -4.37 2.82 0.76
N PHE A 260 -4.72 1.52 0.77
CA PHE A 260 -4.87 0.68 -0.41
C PHE A 260 -6.33 0.49 -0.85
N THR A 261 -7.28 1.26 -0.31
CA THR A 261 -8.67 1.24 -0.76
C THR A 261 -8.78 1.62 -2.25
N ARG A 262 -9.78 1.07 -2.94
CA ARG A 262 -10.01 1.30 -4.38
C ARG A 262 -10.08 2.79 -4.73
N GLY A 263 -10.69 3.60 -3.85
CA GLY A 263 -10.77 5.05 -4.01
C GLY A 263 -9.39 5.71 -3.96
N HIS A 264 -8.55 5.33 -3.01
CA HIS A 264 -7.20 5.86 -2.87
C HIS A 264 -6.29 5.42 -4.02
N LYS A 265 -6.35 4.15 -4.47
CA LYS A 265 -5.59 3.68 -5.64
C LYS A 265 -5.89 4.49 -6.90
N ALA A 266 -7.17 4.80 -7.17
CA ALA A 266 -7.59 5.56 -8.34
C ALA A 266 -7.06 7.01 -8.35
N VAL A 267 -6.90 7.62 -7.18
CA VAL A 267 -6.48 9.01 -7.03
C VAL A 267 -4.96 9.12 -6.81
N LYS A 268 -4.31 8.10 -6.24
CA LYS A 268 -2.88 8.08 -5.87
C LYS A 268 -1.97 8.51 -7.02
N GLY A 269 -2.17 8.00 -8.23
CA GLY A 269 -1.34 8.35 -9.39
C GLY A 269 -1.40 9.84 -9.76
N ARG A 270 -2.58 10.46 -9.68
CA ARG A 270 -2.77 11.90 -9.96
C ARG A 270 -2.23 12.75 -8.82
N LEU A 271 -2.47 12.35 -7.56
CA LEU A 271 -1.95 13.05 -6.40
C LEU A 271 -0.42 13.02 -6.36
N THR A 272 0.22 11.90 -6.65
CA THR A 272 1.68 11.78 -6.68
C THR A 272 2.31 12.75 -7.69
N ALA A 273 1.73 12.86 -8.90
CA ALA A 273 2.21 13.79 -9.91
C ALA A 273 2.02 15.26 -9.47
N LEU A 274 0.86 15.59 -8.88
CA LEU A 274 0.58 16.93 -8.35
C LEU A 274 1.51 17.29 -7.19
N THR A 275 1.74 16.37 -6.26
CA THR A 275 2.65 16.56 -5.13
C THR A 275 4.08 16.74 -5.60
N ALA A 276 4.53 15.96 -6.59
CA ALA A 276 5.85 16.14 -7.18
C ALA A 276 6.00 17.51 -7.85
N ALA A 277 5.00 17.92 -8.64
CA ALA A 277 4.99 19.25 -9.26
C ALA A 277 4.99 20.37 -8.22
N TYR A 278 4.20 20.25 -7.16
CA TYR A 278 4.18 21.20 -6.05
C TYR A 278 5.56 21.34 -5.40
N TRP A 279 6.21 20.23 -5.04
CA TRP A 279 7.55 20.30 -4.43
C TRP A 279 8.61 20.82 -5.37
N LEU A 280 8.54 20.56 -6.68
CA LEU A 280 9.43 21.16 -7.67
C LEU A 280 9.28 22.69 -7.71
N VAL A 281 8.05 23.20 -7.64
CA VAL A 281 7.77 24.64 -7.57
C VAL A 281 8.33 25.23 -6.28
N VAL A 282 8.14 24.56 -5.12
CA VAL A 282 8.70 25.02 -3.83
C VAL A 282 10.23 25.08 -3.88
N VAL A 283 10.89 24.05 -4.43
CA VAL A 283 12.34 24.05 -4.64
C VAL A 283 12.79 25.21 -5.56
N ALA A 284 12.08 25.42 -6.66
CA ALA A 284 12.39 26.53 -7.59
C ALA A 284 12.26 27.89 -6.91
N ILE A 285 11.20 28.10 -6.10
CA ILE A 285 11.02 29.33 -5.31
C ILE A 285 12.15 29.50 -4.30
N PHE A 286 12.53 28.43 -3.59
CA PHE A 286 13.63 28.45 -2.64
C PHE A 286 14.96 28.83 -3.29
N LEU A 287 15.29 28.22 -4.44
CA LEU A 287 16.51 28.51 -5.19
C LEU A 287 16.49 29.94 -5.74
N TRP A 288 15.37 30.38 -6.30
CA TRP A 288 15.22 31.76 -6.78
C TRP A 288 15.38 32.79 -5.65
N TYR A 289 14.74 32.58 -4.52
CA TYR A 289 14.77 33.47 -3.37
C TYR A 289 16.15 33.49 -2.72
N THR A 290 16.88 32.41 -2.69
CA THR A 290 18.19 32.29 -2.04
C THR A 290 19.33 32.70 -2.95
N PHE A 291 19.33 32.21 -4.20
CA PHE A 291 20.46 32.34 -5.12
C PHE A 291 20.13 33.12 -6.39
N GLY A 292 18.91 33.64 -6.57
CA GLY A 292 18.50 34.40 -7.73
C GLY A 292 19.22 35.77 -7.81
N PRO A 293 19.01 36.53 -8.91
CA PRO A 293 19.70 37.82 -9.14
C PRO A 293 19.54 38.84 -8.02
N ASN A 294 18.42 38.79 -7.29
CA ASN A 294 18.13 39.61 -6.11
C ASN A 294 18.00 38.76 -4.85
N GLY A 295 18.60 37.57 -4.84
CA GLY A 295 18.53 36.63 -3.73
C GLY A 295 19.25 37.11 -2.49
N ASN A 296 18.82 36.64 -1.31
CA ASN A 296 19.44 37.05 -0.04
C ASN A 296 20.85 36.44 0.20
N GLY A 297 21.25 35.43 -0.60
CA GLY A 297 22.55 34.74 -0.47
C GLY A 297 22.71 33.93 0.84
N GLN A 298 21.68 33.86 1.65
CA GLN A 298 21.73 33.29 3.01
C GLN A 298 20.71 32.15 3.20
N PRO A 299 21.07 30.90 2.87
CA PRO A 299 20.17 29.74 2.97
C PRO A 299 19.57 29.55 4.37
N GLN A 300 20.33 29.95 5.40
CA GLN A 300 19.96 29.89 6.80
C GLN A 300 18.72 30.74 7.16
N TYR A 301 18.39 31.75 6.38
CA TYR A 301 17.18 32.55 6.59
C TYR A 301 16.05 32.19 5.62
N SER A 302 16.31 31.39 4.61
CA SER A 302 15.34 30.99 3.60
C SER A 302 14.55 29.70 3.99
N TRP A 303 14.92 29.07 5.12
CA TRP A 303 14.31 27.81 5.56
C TRP A 303 12.79 27.92 5.84
N PHE A 304 12.31 29.13 6.14
CA PHE A 304 10.88 29.37 6.39
C PHE A 304 9.99 28.98 5.20
N ILE A 305 10.54 28.99 3.97
CA ILE A 305 9.83 28.54 2.76
C ILE A 305 9.37 27.09 2.90
N TRP A 306 10.24 26.23 3.48
CA TRP A 306 9.92 24.82 3.71
C TRP A 306 8.86 24.65 4.79
N ALA A 307 8.89 25.48 5.84
CA ALA A 307 7.91 25.45 6.90
C ALA A 307 6.51 25.87 6.39
N ILE A 308 6.45 26.89 5.53
CA ILE A 308 5.18 27.35 4.92
C ILE A 308 4.66 26.32 3.90
N ALA A 309 5.54 25.69 3.13
CA ALA A 309 5.15 24.72 2.12
C ALA A 309 4.74 23.35 2.71
N GLY A 310 5.15 23.06 3.95
CA GLY A 310 4.79 21.81 4.63
C GLY A 310 3.47 21.83 5.41
N VAL A 311 2.80 22.99 5.51
CA VAL A 311 1.49 23.17 6.13
C VAL A 311 0.39 23.01 5.09
#